data_a0661736f5e7c89798168631d18b91f8
#
_entry.id   a0661736f5e7c89798168631d18b91f8
#
_cell.length_a   1.000
_cell.length_b   1.000
_cell.length_c   1.000
_cell.angle_alpha   90.00
_cell.angle_beta   90.00
_cell.angle_gamma   90.00
#
_symmetry.space_group_name_H-M   'P 1'
#
loop_
_entity.id
_entity.type
_entity.pdbx_description
1 polymer ?
#
loop_
_entity_poly.entity_id
_entity_poly.type
_entity_poly.pdbx_seq_one_letter_code
_entity_poly.pdbx_strand_id
1 'polypeptide(L)'
;MWLTRKRKAEARDELIKILDLTKTLVDRSEESCFDGMSPAEISMDLSIAIDALRAGDSFDSEQLKVHFAPTGILQEVAMMSGWADEYLRISELFDELIAAGA
;
A
#
# COMPACT_ATOMS: atom_id res chain seq x y z
N MET A 1 8.71 19.61 15.75
CA MET A 1 7.64 20.39 16.39
C MET A 1 6.43 19.52 16.64
N TRP A 2 5.67 19.80 17.69
CA TRP A 2 4.55 18.98 18.13
C TRP A 2 3.50 18.74 17.03
N LEU A 3 3.04 19.80 16.34
CA LEU A 3 2.04 19.68 15.26
C LEU A 3 2.52 18.82 14.10
N THR A 4 3.80 18.93 13.72
CA THR A 4 4.38 18.14 12.65
C THR A 4 4.45 16.67 13.04
N ARG A 5 4.83 16.36 14.29
CA ARG A 5 4.88 14.98 14.79
C ARG A 5 3.49 14.36 14.82
N LYS A 6 2.48 15.12 15.23
CA LYS A 6 1.10 14.63 15.27
C LYS A 6 0.58 14.30 13.87
N ARG A 7 0.86 15.18 12.89
CA ARG A 7 0.48 14.93 11.49
C ARG A 7 1.16 13.70 10.93
N LYS A 8 2.43 13.52 11.24
CA LYS A 8 3.18 12.34 10.78
C LYS A 8 2.62 11.06 11.40
N ALA A 9 2.31 11.07 12.69
CA ALA A 9 1.72 9.91 13.36
C ALA A 9 0.34 9.59 12.78
N GLU A 10 -0.49 10.59 12.53
CA GLU A 10 -1.80 10.40 11.90
C GLU A 10 -1.66 9.85 10.49
N ALA A 11 -0.69 10.36 9.70
CA ALA A 11 -0.44 9.88 8.35
C ALA A 11 0.00 8.41 8.37
N ARG A 12 0.86 8.02 9.32
CA ARG A 12 1.28 6.62 9.46
C ARG A 12 0.10 5.71 9.84
N ASP A 13 -0.78 6.14 10.73
CA ASP A 13 -1.97 5.37 11.10
C ASP A 13 -2.91 5.18 9.91
N GLU A 14 -3.13 6.21 9.12
CA GLU A 14 -3.93 6.12 7.91
C GLU A 14 -3.25 5.23 6.87
N LEU A 15 -1.93 5.30 6.74
CA LEU A 15 -1.18 4.45 5.84
C LEU A 15 -1.35 2.98 6.22
N ILE A 16 -1.28 2.63 7.50
CA ILE A 16 -1.54 1.28 7.97
C ILE A 16 -2.92 0.81 7.52
N LYS A 17 -3.93 1.65 7.67
CA LYS A 17 -5.32 1.31 7.28
C LYS A 17 -5.44 1.02 5.79
N ILE A 18 -4.85 1.87 4.93
CA ILE A 18 -4.94 1.65 3.48
C ILE A 18 -4.12 0.45 3.03
N LEU A 19 -2.98 0.18 3.67
CA LEU A 19 -2.18 -1.01 3.36
C LEU A 19 -2.92 -2.28 3.78
N ASP A 20 -3.58 -2.28 4.94
CA ASP A 20 -4.43 -3.40 5.40
C ASP A 20 -5.58 -3.65 4.43
N LEU A 21 -6.25 -2.60 3.99
CA LEU A 21 -7.32 -2.72 3.00
C LEU A 21 -6.80 -3.28 1.69
N THR A 22 -5.68 -2.75 1.20
CA THR A 22 -5.05 -3.22 -0.03
C THR A 22 -4.67 -4.70 0.08
N LYS A 23 -4.07 -5.09 1.20
CA LYS A 23 -3.71 -6.49 1.46
C LYS A 23 -4.94 -7.39 1.41
N THR A 24 -6.04 -6.98 2.02
CA THR A 24 -7.29 -7.75 1.99
C THR A 24 -7.80 -7.93 0.56
N LEU A 25 -7.75 -6.87 -0.25
CA LEU A 25 -8.17 -6.94 -1.65
C LEU A 25 -7.25 -7.83 -2.47
N VAL A 26 -5.94 -7.74 -2.25
CA VAL A 26 -4.95 -8.61 -2.92
C VAL A 26 -5.17 -10.07 -2.54
N ASP A 27 -5.40 -10.36 -1.26
CA ASP A 27 -5.61 -11.73 -0.77
C ASP A 27 -6.87 -12.37 -1.36
N ARG A 28 -7.86 -11.55 -1.73
CA ARG A 28 -9.11 -12.01 -2.38
C ARG A 28 -9.01 -12.05 -3.90
N SER A 29 -7.92 -11.57 -4.46
CA SER A 29 -7.73 -11.51 -5.91
C SER A 29 -7.34 -12.87 -6.48
N GLU A 30 -7.56 -13.03 -7.78
CA GLU A 30 -7.20 -14.28 -8.46
C GLU A 30 -5.68 -14.49 -8.42
N GLU A 31 -5.28 -15.74 -8.22
CA GLU A 31 -3.88 -16.12 -8.26
C GLU A 31 -3.39 -16.14 -9.71
N SER A 32 -2.65 -15.10 -10.07
CA SER A 32 -1.94 -15.02 -11.33
C SER A 32 -0.63 -14.28 -11.09
N CYS A 33 0.35 -14.49 -11.95
CA CYS A 33 1.63 -13.81 -11.85
C CYS A 33 1.67 -12.63 -12.82
N PHE A 34 2.07 -11.47 -12.32
CA PHE A 34 2.28 -10.26 -13.11
C PHE A 34 3.72 -9.82 -12.94
N ASP A 35 4.45 -9.65 -14.03
CA ASP A 35 5.87 -9.28 -13.99
C ASP A 35 6.70 -10.13 -13.02
N GLY A 36 6.38 -11.43 -12.95
CA GLY A 36 7.07 -12.35 -12.08
C GLY A 36 6.66 -12.33 -10.61
N MET A 37 5.65 -11.52 -10.24
CA MET A 37 5.13 -11.49 -8.88
C MET A 37 3.71 -12.05 -8.82
N SER A 38 3.44 -12.83 -7.76
CA SER A 38 2.10 -13.31 -7.45
C SER A 38 1.42 -12.38 -6.44
N PRO A 39 0.09 -12.42 -6.33
CA PRO A 39 -0.62 -11.70 -5.27
C PRO A 39 -0.10 -12.04 -3.87
N ALA A 40 0.31 -13.29 -3.63
CA ALA A 40 0.87 -13.69 -2.35
C ALA A 40 2.17 -12.96 -2.01
N GLU A 41 3.03 -12.71 -2.99
CA GLU A 41 4.27 -11.96 -2.81
C GLU A 41 3.99 -10.49 -2.51
N ILE A 42 3.02 -9.90 -3.20
CA ILE A 42 2.60 -8.52 -2.94
C ILE A 42 2.03 -8.41 -1.53
N SER A 43 1.17 -9.36 -1.13
CA SER A 43 0.59 -9.41 0.20
C SER A 43 1.67 -9.52 1.28
N MET A 44 2.72 -10.29 1.04
CA MET A 44 3.86 -10.41 1.95
C MET A 44 4.58 -9.06 2.11
N ASP A 45 4.86 -8.37 1.01
CA ASP A 45 5.51 -7.06 1.04
C ASP A 45 4.66 -6.05 1.82
N LEU A 46 3.35 -6.07 1.62
CA LEU A 46 2.43 -5.21 2.37
C LEU A 46 2.44 -5.53 3.87
N SER A 47 2.46 -6.82 4.23
CA SER A 47 2.55 -7.26 5.63
C SER A 47 3.81 -6.76 6.31
N ILE A 48 4.95 -6.85 5.63
CA ILE A 48 6.23 -6.38 6.17
C ILE A 48 6.17 -4.88 6.43
N ALA A 49 5.63 -4.11 5.51
CA ALA A 49 5.49 -2.66 5.68
C ALA A 49 4.53 -2.30 6.82
N ILE A 50 3.41 -3.00 6.94
CA ILE A 50 2.43 -2.80 8.02
C ILE A 50 3.08 -3.08 9.38
N ASP A 51 3.80 -4.17 9.51
CA ASP A 51 4.46 -4.53 10.75
C ASP A 51 5.52 -3.49 11.16
N ALA A 52 6.31 -3.01 10.20
CA ALA A 52 7.29 -1.96 10.45
C ALA A 52 6.62 -0.66 10.90
N LEU A 53 5.52 -0.27 10.24
CA LEU A 53 4.77 0.93 10.61
C LEU A 53 4.19 0.82 12.03
N ARG A 54 3.64 -0.33 12.40
CA ARG A 54 3.08 -0.57 13.74
C ARG A 54 4.15 -0.55 14.82
N ALA A 55 5.34 -1.02 14.49
CA ALA A 55 6.46 -1.02 15.42
C ALA A 55 7.15 0.35 15.54
N GLY A 56 6.77 1.32 14.73
CA GLY A 56 7.43 2.61 14.67
C GLY A 56 8.78 2.59 13.97
N ASP A 57 9.07 1.52 13.24
CA ASP A 57 10.31 1.34 12.48
C ASP A 57 10.22 1.98 11.10
N SER A 58 11.36 2.13 10.44
CA SER A 58 11.38 2.55 9.05
C SER A 58 10.91 1.42 8.13
N PHE A 59 10.28 1.79 7.03
CA PHE A 59 9.80 0.85 6.02
C PHE A 59 10.30 1.28 4.65
N ASP A 60 10.28 0.36 3.68
CA ASP A 60 10.74 0.62 2.32
C ASP A 60 9.64 1.31 1.51
N SER A 61 9.58 2.64 1.59
CA SER A 61 8.59 3.43 0.86
C SER A 61 8.81 3.38 -0.66
N GLU A 62 10.03 3.20 -1.10
CA GLU A 62 10.34 3.10 -2.53
C GLU A 62 9.77 1.81 -3.15
N GLN A 63 9.85 0.70 -2.42
CA GLN A 63 9.23 -0.56 -2.84
C GLN A 63 7.71 -0.40 -2.96
N LEU A 64 7.09 0.24 -1.98
CA LEU A 64 5.64 0.50 -2.00
C LEU A 64 5.26 1.42 -3.16
N LYS A 65 6.06 2.45 -3.44
CA LYS A 65 5.82 3.35 -4.57
C LYS A 65 5.81 2.60 -5.91
N VAL A 66 6.67 1.61 -6.06
CA VAL A 66 6.69 0.77 -7.26
C VAL A 66 5.38 -0.01 -7.39
N HIS A 67 4.90 -0.61 -6.30
CA HIS A 67 3.63 -1.35 -6.32
C HIS A 67 2.43 -0.44 -6.61
N PHE A 68 2.42 0.78 -6.08
CA PHE A 68 1.34 1.74 -6.25
C PHE A 68 1.51 2.66 -7.46
N ALA A 69 2.50 2.42 -8.32
CA ALA A 69 2.69 3.21 -9.54
C ALA A 69 1.49 3.06 -10.49
N PRO A 70 1.18 4.09 -11.31
CA PRO A 70 0.01 4.04 -12.22
C PRO A 70 0.00 2.86 -13.19
N THR A 71 1.16 2.33 -13.54
CA THR A 71 1.29 1.14 -14.40
C THR A 71 1.83 -0.05 -13.63
N GLY A 72 1.72 0.01 -12.29
CA GLY A 72 2.28 -0.99 -11.41
C GLY A 72 1.44 -2.25 -11.31
N ILE A 73 1.98 -3.22 -10.58
CA ILE A 73 1.38 -4.54 -10.44
C ILE A 73 0.02 -4.50 -9.72
N LEU A 74 -0.15 -3.59 -8.74
CA LEU A 74 -1.43 -3.48 -8.02
C LEU A 74 -2.55 -3.03 -8.95
N GLN A 75 -2.27 -2.15 -9.90
CA GLN A 75 -3.27 -1.75 -10.87
C GLN A 75 -3.73 -2.92 -11.72
N GLU A 76 -2.80 -3.74 -12.19
CA GLU A 76 -3.15 -4.92 -13.00
C GLU A 76 -3.97 -5.93 -12.21
N VAL A 77 -3.56 -6.23 -10.98
CA VAL A 77 -4.32 -7.12 -10.09
C VAL A 77 -5.73 -6.57 -9.86
N ALA A 78 -5.85 -5.28 -9.59
CA ALA A 78 -7.13 -4.63 -9.34
C ALA A 78 -8.06 -4.70 -10.56
N MET A 79 -7.52 -4.44 -11.76
CA MET A 79 -8.29 -4.50 -13.00
C MET A 79 -8.80 -5.90 -13.27
N MET A 80 -7.97 -6.91 -13.07
CA MET A 80 -8.37 -8.30 -13.32
C MET A 80 -9.33 -8.84 -12.26
N SER A 81 -9.30 -8.30 -11.07
CA SER A 81 -10.07 -8.82 -9.93
C SER A 81 -11.28 -7.95 -9.57
N GLY A 82 -11.53 -6.89 -10.35
CA GLY A 82 -12.77 -6.11 -10.23
C GLY A 82 -12.75 -5.00 -9.17
N TRP A 83 -11.57 -4.58 -8.71
CA TRP A 83 -11.49 -3.49 -7.72
C TRP A 83 -10.65 -2.29 -8.19
N ALA A 84 -10.69 -2.04 -9.52
CA ALA A 84 -9.92 -0.94 -10.11
C ALA A 84 -10.33 0.44 -9.58
N ASP A 85 -11.63 0.67 -9.33
CA ASP A 85 -12.12 1.96 -8.81
C ASP A 85 -11.61 2.19 -7.38
N GLU A 86 -11.65 1.17 -6.54
CA GLU A 86 -11.11 1.21 -5.20
C GLU A 86 -9.61 1.47 -5.22
N TYR A 87 -8.91 0.83 -6.16
CA TYR A 87 -7.47 1.03 -6.32
C TYR A 87 -7.12 2.48 -6.61
N LEU A 88 -7.86 3.15 -7.47
CA LEU A 88 -7.60 4.57 -7.79
C LEU A 88 -7.65 5.43 -6.55
N ARG A 89 -8.64 5.22 -5.69
CA ARG A 89 -8.77 5.95 -4.42
C ARG A 89 -7.64 5.63 -3.46
N ILE A 90 -7.30 4.34 -3.35
CA ILE A 90 -6.21 3.89 -2.50
C ILE A 90 -4.89 4.50 -2.95
N SER A 91 -4.60 4.51 -4.24
CA SER A 91 -3.34 5.04 -4.76
C SER A 91 -3.23 6.56 -4.55
N GLU A 92 -4.32 7.29 -4.68
CA GLU A 92 -4.35 8.73 -4.40
C GLU A 92 -4.05 9.00 -2.91
N LEU A 93 -4.70 8.25 -2.02
CA LEU A 93 -4.45 8.37 -0.59
C LEU A 93 -3.03 7.98 -0.22
N PHE A 94 -2.51 6.94 -0.84
CA PHE A 94 -1.12 6.53 -0.63
C PHE A 94 -0.16 7.66 -0.98
N ASP A 95 -0.32 8.28 -2.14
CA ASP A 95 0.54 9.39 -2.57
C ASP A 95 0.46 10.58 -1.60
N GLU A 96 -0.74 10.93 -1.16
CA GLU A 96 -0.94 12.01 -0.20
C GLU A 96 -0.27 11.71 1.15
N LEU A 97 -0.40 10.49 1.64
CA LEU A 97 0.17 10.08 2.93
C LEU A 97 1.69 10.03 2.88
N ILE A 98 2.27 9.56 1.79
CA ILE A 98 3.73 9.57 1.60
C ILE A 98 4.23 11.01 1.53
N ALA A 99 3.55 11.89 0.81
CA ALA A 99 3.90 13.31 0.74
C ALA A 99 3.79 14.01 2.10
N ALA A 100 2.90 13.53 2.98
CA ALA A 100 2.75 14.04 4.34
C ALA A 100 3.82 13.52 5.31
N GLY A 101 4.71 12.66 4.86
CA GLY A 101 5.83 12.17 5.65
C GLY A 101 5.57 10.90 6.44
N ALA A 102 4.56 10.15 6.04
CA ALA A 102 4.24 8.87 6.68
C ALA A 102 5.40 7.87 6.65
#